data_deb181a4fdb1038c60639446f16f3de2
#
_entry.id   deb181a4fdb1038c60639446f16f3de2
#
_cell.length_a   1.000
_cell.length_b   1.000
_cell.length_c   1.000
_cell.angle_alpha   90.00
_cell.angle_beta   90.00
_cell.angle_gamma   90.00
#
_symmetry.space_group_name_H-M   'P 1'
#
loop_
_entity.id
_entity.type
_entity.pdbx_description
1 polymer ?
#
loop_
_entity_poly.entity_id
_entity_poly.type
_entity_poly.pdbx_seq_one_letter_code
_entity_poly.pdbx_strand_id
1 'polypeptide(L)'
;MESRRSSSDLKALLLTREYPPEVYGGAGVHVDYLSRELTRLIPVEVRTFGDQDIRAGDLLVRGHRSAQDAAGDAPENFLLALQALRVCVSFAARPIDADVVHCHTWYAQFGGLLARILYGTPLVITAHSLEPLRPWKREQLGRGADLSAWIERTALEAADAVVAVSQEMKADILRHFNVAREKVHVIWNGVDTDEYRPVSRREHLDRYAIDPRRPYVLFVGRISRQKGVLHLVNAIPHLDPETQVVLCAASPDSPDIAKEVEEAVRRVMASCGRVIWIQEMVDRPTAVELYSHAAVFCCPSIYEPFGIINLEAMACETPVVASAVGGIQEVVVHGETGYLVPLEQQREPPFEPVDPARFSRDLADHLNRLLRDQGSRRAMGRRGRLRAESLFSWRAVARKVLALYQALVPHGSGRS
;
A
#
# COMPACT_ATOMS: atom_id res chain seq x y z
N MET A 1 -31.93 -34.56 -4.32
CA MET A 1 -31.72 -33.39 -5.20
C MET A 1 -30.98 -32.35 -4.37
N GLU A 2 -29.64 -32.38 -4.45
CA GLU A 2 -28.81 -31.37 -3.78
C GLU A 2 -28.96 -30.05 -4.55
N SER A 3 -29.48 -29.03 -3.87
CA SER A 3 -29.52 -27.69 -4.41
C SER A 3 -28.09 -27.18 -4.54
N ARG A 4 -27.59 -27.01 -5.74
CA ARG A 4 -26.34 -26.28 -5.99
C ARG A 4 -26.50 -24.90 -5.39
N ARG A 5 -25.74 -24.57 -4.31
CA ARG A 5 -25.63 -23.19 -3.86
C ARG A 5 -25.22 -22.34 -5.05
N SER A 6 -25.94 -21.29 -5.30
CA SER A 6 -25.59 -20.28 -6.31
C SER A 6 -24.28 -19.60 -5.90
N SER A 7 -23.49 -19.12 -6.84
CA SER A 7 -22.30 -18.30 -6.55
C SER A 7 -22.63 -17.02 -5.74
N SER A 8 -23.91 -16.66 -5.63
CA SER A 8 -24.43 -15.55 -4.83
C SER A 8 -24.56 -15.86 -3.33
N ASP A 9 -24.40 -17.12 -2.90
CA ASP A 9 -24.62 -17.53 -1.50
C ASP A 9 -23.35 -17.50 -0.64
N LEU A 10 -22.16 -17.24 -1.23
CA LEU A 10 -20.89 -17.15 -0.53
C LEU A 10 -20.78 -15.82 0.21
N LYS A 11 -20.40 -15.86 1.50
CA LYS A 11 -20.15 -14.68 2.32
C LYS A 11 -18.68 -14.61 2.74
N ALA A 12 -18.07 -13.43 2.63
CA ALA A 12 -16.68 -13.21 3.02
C ALA A 12 -16.58 -12.34 4.28
N LEU A 13 -15.60 -12.68 5.16
CA LEU A 13 -15.18 -11.85 6.28
C LEU A 13 -13.77 -11.33 6.00
N LEU A 14 -13.62 -10.00 5.89
CA LEU A 14 -12.34 -9.34 5.77
C LEU A 14 -11.86 -8.86 7.14
N LEU A 15 -10.64 -9.20 7.53
CA LEU A 15 -10.00 -8.74 8.76
C LEU A 15 -8.86 -7.79 8.41
N THR A 16 -8.91 -6.57 8.96
CA THR A 16 -7.93 -5.53 8.66
C THR A 16 -7.66 -4.63 9.87
N ARG A 17 -6.53 -3.94 9.87
CA ARG A 17 -6.27 -2.85 10.82
C ARG A 17 -6.91 -1.54 10.39
N GLU A 18 -6.93 -1.28 9.09
CA GLU A 18 -7.27 0.01 8.51
C GLU A 18 -8.53 -0.11 7.66
N TYR A 19 -9.48 0.79 7.90
CA TYR A 19 -10.67 0.96 7.09
C TYR A 19 -11.19 2.41 7.23
N PRO A 20 -11.83 3.00 6.20
CA PRO A 20 -12.35 4.37 6.31
C PRO A 20 -13.21 4.60 7.57
N PRO A 21 -13.10 5.78 8.23
CA PRO A 21 -12.27 6.92 7.83
C PRO A 21 -10.78 6.81 8.19
N GLU A 22 -10.37 5.80 8.93
CA GLU A 22 -9.01 5.63 9.44
C GLU A 22 -8.16 4.81 8.46
N VAL A 23 -7.76 5.42 7.33
CA VAL A 23 -6.86 4.84 6.35
C VAL A 23 -5.49 5.51 6.45
N TYR A 24 -4.46 4.70 6.63
CA TYR A 24 -3.12 5.13 6.93
C TYR A 24 -2.10 4.73 5.84
N GLY A 25 -2.42 3.69 5.06
CA GLY A 25 -1.53 3.19 4.02
C GLY A 25 -2.22 2.39 2.93
N GLY A 26 -1.42 1.86 2.00
CA GLY A 26 -1.92 1.13 0.84
C GLY A 26 -2.76 -0.11 1.16
N ALA A 27 -2.57 -0.73 2.34
CA ALA A 27 -3.39 -1.86 2.76
C ALA A 27 -4.83 -1.44 3.06
N GLY A 28 -5.02 -0.29 3.75
CA GLY A 28 -6.35 0.26 4.00
C GLY A 28 -7.06 0.68 2.72
N VAL A 29 -6.33 1.31 1.79
CA VAL A 29 -6.84 1.63 0.44
C VAL A 29 -7.29 0.36 -0.29
N HIS A 30 -6.46 -0.69 -0.26
CA HIS A 30 -6.81 -1.98 -0.88
C HIS A 30 -8.10 -2.56 -0.31
N VAL A 31 -8.25 -2.63 1.02
CA VAL A 31 -9.44 -3.24 1.65
C VAL A 31 -10.70 -2.42 1.39
N ASP A 32 -10.60 -1.08 1.38
CA ASP A 32 -11.70 -0.19 1.04
C ASP A 32 -12.26 -0.51 -0.37
N TYR A 33 -11.42 -0.45 -1.38
CA TYR A 33 -11.86 -0.71 -2.76
C TYR A 33 -12.26 -2.18 -3.00
N LEU A 34 -11.48 -3.12 -2.45
CA LEU A 34 -11.80 -4.54 -2.59
C LEU A 34 -13.17 -4.88 -1.98
N SER A 35 -13.46 -4.38 -0.78
CA SER A 35 -14.75 -4.64 -0.12
C SER A 35 -15.91 -4.05 -0.90
N ARG A 36 -15.78 -2.81 -1.42
CA ARG A 36 -16.79 -2.17 -2.27
C ARG A 36 -17.08 -2.96 -3.55
N GLU A 37 -16.05 -3.46 -4.22
CA GLU A 37 -16.24 -4.25 -5.46
C GLU A 37 -16.72 -5.68 -5.16
N LEU A 38 -16.29 -6.29 -4.06
CA LEU A 38 -16.79 -7.61 -3.66
C LEU A 38 -18.28 -7.57 -3.28
N THR A 39 -18.75 -6.49 -2.62
CA THR A 39 -20.18 -6.38 -2.26
C THR A 39 -21.12 -6.27 -3.44
N ARG A 40 -20.62 -5.98 -4.62
CA ARG A 40 -21.39 -6.09 -5.89
C ARG A 40 -21.59 -7.54 -6.35
N LEU A 41 -20.88 -8.48 -5.72
CA LEU A 41 -20.83 -9.89 -6.12
C LEU A 41 -21.32 -10.82 -5.01
N ILE A 42 -20.99 -10.55 -3.76
CA ILE A 42 -21.30 -11.38 -2.58
C ILE A 42 -21.44 -10.49 -1.33
N PRO A 43 -22.17 -10.92 -0.27
CA PRO A 43 -22.15 -10.27 1.03
C PRO A 43 -20.74 -10.23 1.65
N VAL A 44 -20.35 -9.08 2.20
CA VAL A 44 -19.03 -8.86 2.84
C VAL A 44 -19.20 -8.26 4.23
N GLU A 45 -18.60 -8.90 5.22
CA GLU A 45 -18.35 -8.31 6.53
C GLU A 45 -16.88 -7.87 6.64
N VAL A 46 -16.64 -6.65 7.12
CA VAL A 46 -15.30 -6.15 7.46
C VAL A 46 -15.22 -5.97 8.95
N ARG A 47 -14.24 -6.60 9.61
CA ARG A 47 -13.88 -6.30 11.01
C ARG A 47 -12.56 -5.55 11.00
N THR A 48 -12.57 -4.37 11.60
CA THR A 48 -11.42 -3.46 11.59
C THR A 48 -11.12 -2.94 12.99
N PHE A 49 -9.95 -2.34 13.17
CA PHE A 49 -9.66 -1.58 14.39
C PHE A 49 -10.45 -0.27 14.35
N GLY A 50 -10.89 0.20 15.50
CA GLY A 50 -11.67 1.42 15.61
C GLY A 50 -13.08 1.18 16.15
N ASP A 51 -14.01 2.06 15.80
CA ASP A 51 -15.40 2.07 16.30
C ASP A 51 -16.44 2.17 15.16
N GLN A 52 -16.03 1.88 13.94
CA GLN A 52 -16.92 1.89 12.80
C GLN A 52 -18.11 0.94 13.02
N ASP A 53 -19.31 1.38 12.69
CA ASP A 53 -20.51 0.56 12.59
C ASP A 53 -21.29 1.02 11.35
N ILE A 54 -20.98 0.40 10.21
CA ILE A 54 -21.54 0.78 8.91
C ILE A 54 -22.31 -0.40 8.35
N ARG A 55 -23.52 -0.14 7.89
CA ARG A 55 -24.32 -1.08 7.11
C ARG A 55 -24.78 -0.41 5.82
N ALA A 56 -24.31 -0.91 4.68
CA ALA A 56 -24.64 -0.37 3.36
C ALA A 56 -24.90 -1.53 2.37
N GLY A 57 -26.17 -1.88 2.19
CA GLY A 57 -26.54 -3.07 1.40
C GLY A 57 -25.90 -4.33 1.97
N ASP A 58 -25.13 -5.03 1.13
CA ASP A 58 -24.42 -6.27 1.48
C ASP A 58 -23.08 -6.03 2.19
N LEU A 59 -22.71 -4.78 2.46
CA LEU A 59 -21.52 -4.41 3.24
C LEU A 59 -21.89 -4.18 4.71
N LEU A 60 -21.21 -4.91 5.60
CA LEU A 60 -21.24 -4.69 7.05
C LEU A 60 -19.83 -4.39 7.54
N VAL A 61 -19.59 -3.21 8.14
CA VAL A 61 -18.30 -2.86 8.75
C VAL A 61 -18.45 -2.76 10.24
N ARG A 62 -17.57 -3.39 10.99
CA ARG A 62 -17.54 -3.38 12.45
C ARG A 62 -16.16 -3.03 12.97
N GLY A 63 -16.10 -1.92 13.71
CA GLY A 63 -14.94 -1.52 14.48
C GLY A 63 -14.77 -2.36 15.74
N HIS A 64 -13.54 -2.62 16.11
CA HIS A 64 -13.15 -3.32 17.32
C HIS A 64 -12.06 -2.52 18.04
N ARG A 65 -12.33 -2.15 19.28
CA ARG A 65 -11.36 -1.47 20.15
C ARG A 65 -10.78 -2.45 21.17
N SER A 66 -9.53 -2.28 21.50
CA SER A 66 -8.96 -2.86 22.70
C SER A 66 -9.42 -2.03 23.91
N ALA A 67 -9.87 -2.69 24.97
CA ALA A 67 -10.18 -1.99 26.23
C ALA A 67 -8.95 -1.21 26.70
N GLN A 68 -9.10 0.10 26.94
CA GLN A 68 -8.01 1.01 27.30
C GLN A 68 -7.29 0.62 28.60
N ASP A 69 -8.02 0.01 29.55
CA ASP A 69 -7.51 -0.31 30.90
C ASP A 69 -6.59 -1.55 30.95
N ALA A 70 -6.39 -2.23 29.84
CA ALA A 70 -5.65 -3.48 29.82
C ALA A 70 -4.18 -3.35 29.33
N ALA A 71 -3.65 -2.12 29.13
CA ALA A 71 -2.26 -1.95 28.70
C ALA A 71 -1.26 -2.40 29.76
N GLY A 72 -1.61 -2.32 31.06
CA GLY A 72 -0.70 -2.63 32.17
C GLY A 72 0.57 -1.79 32.09
N ASP A 73 1.61 -2.21 32.83
CA ASP A 73 2.93 -1.58 32.84
C ASP A 73 3.82 -2.06 31.66
N ALA A 74 3.24 -2.48 30.54
CA ALA A 74 4.02 -2.95 29.39
C ALA A 74 4.82 -1.79 28.76
N PRO A 75 6.06 -2.03 28.32
CA PRO A 75 6.85 -1.04 27.61
C PRO A 75 6.09 -0.48 26.40
N GLU A 76 6.20 0.84 26.18
CA GLU A 76 5.45 1.57 25.15
C GLU A 76 5.57 0.93 23.75
N ASN A 77 6.78 0.48 23.40
CA ASN A 77 7.08 -0.19 22.13
C ASN A 77 6.43 -1.59 21.99
N PHE A 78 5.85 -2.16 23.05
CA PHE A 78 5.08 -3.42 22.95
C PHE A 78 3.57 -3.18 22.85
N LEU A 79 3.11 -2.00 23.24
CA LEU A 79 1.69 -1.69 23.33
C LEU A 79 0.95 -1.94 22.02
N LEU A 80 1.56 -1.52 20.90
CA LEU A 80 0.96 -1.70 19.58
C LEU A 80 0.77 -3.18 19.21
N ALA A 81 1.77 -4.02 19.51
CA ALA A 81 1.70 -5.45 19.24
C ALA A 81 0.68 -6.17 20.15
N LEU A 82 0.65 -5.82 21.43
CA LEU A 82 -0.32 -6.36 22.38
C LEU A 82 -1.75 -5.91 22.07
N GLN A 83 -1.92 -4.65 21.63
CA GLN A 83 -3.22 -4.14 21.19
C GLN A 83 -3.72 -4.93 19.97
N ALA A 84 -2.84 -5.22 19.00
CA ALA A 84 -3.19 -6.00 17.83
C ALA A 84 -3.71 -7.39 18.21
N LEU A 85 -3.03 -8.09 19.12
CA LEU A 85 -3.50 -9.40 19.63
C LEU A 85 -4.88 -9.31 20.28
N ARG A 86 -5.11 -8.31 21.12
CA ARG A 86 -6.41 -8.13 21.81
C ARG A 86 -7.55 -7.91 20.82
N VAL A 87 -7.34 -7.06 19.82
CA VAL A 87 -8.32 -6.82 18.75
C VAL A 87 -8.55 -8.10 17.95
N CYS A 88 -7.51 -8.87 17.62
CA CYS A 88 -7.64 -10.15 16.95
C CYS A 88 -8.48 -11.16 17.76
N VAL A 89 -8.29 -11.23 19.08
CA VAL A 89 -9.15 -12.04 19.94
C VAL A 89 -10.61 -11.58 19.86
N SER A 90 -10.85 -10.28 19.89
CA SER A 90 -12.23 -9.74 19.78
C SER A 90 -12.87 -10.01 18.41
N PHE A 91 -12.08 -10.10 17.33
CA PHE A 91 -12.56 -10.51 16.01
C PHE A 91 -13.13 -11.93 16.04
N ALA A 92 -12.42 -12.87 16.68
CA ALA A 92 -12.83 -14.28 16.76
C ALA A 92 -13.85 -14.56 17.85
N ALA A 93 -13.93 -13.74 18.91
CA ALA A 93 -14.91 -13.88 19.99
C ALA A 93 -16.35 -13.56 19.55
N ARG A 94 -16.53 -12.81 18.45
CA ARG A 94 -17.84 -12.61 17.84
C ARG A 94 -18.12 -13.74 16.85
N PRO A 95 -19.32 -14.33 16.82
CA PRO A 95 -19.66 -15.39 15.88
C PRO A 95 -19.26 -15.03 14.45
N ILE A 96 -18.65 -16.00 13.74
CA ILE A 96 -18.25 -15.87 12.35
C ILE A 96 -19.26 -16.65 11.51
N ASP A 97 -20.07 -15.90 10.79
CA ASP A 97 -21.01 -16.41 9.79
C ASP A 97 -20.51 -16.03 8.39
N ALA A 98 -19.35 -16.55 8.04
CA ALA A 98 -18.72 -16.34 6.73
C ALA A 98 -18.11 -17.67 6.24
N ASP A 99 -18.11 -17.88 4.94
CA ASP A 99 -17.57 -19.08 4.29
C ASP A 99 -16.06 -19.01 4.09
N VAL A 100 -15.50 -17.80 4.13
CA VAL A 100 -14.06 -17.54 4.02
C VAL A 100 -13.67 -16.35 4.89
N VAL A 101 -12.50 -16.43 5.51
CA VAL A 101 -11.87 -15.31 6.23
C VAL A 101 -10.63 -14.86 5.45
N HIS A 102 -10.56 -13.57 5.15
CA HIS A 102 -9.45 -12.97 4.41
C HIS A 102 -8.77 -11.87 5.23
N CYS A 103 -7.50 -12.07 5.56
CA CYS A 103 -6.72 -11.16 6.40
C CYS A 103 -5.80 -10.26 5.59
N HIS A 104 -5.66 -9.02 6.06
CA HIS A 104 -4.77 -8.02 5.49
C HIS A 104 -3.81 -7.49 6.56
N THR A 105 -2.50 -7.59 6.31
CA THR A 105 -1.41 -7.26 7.22
C THR A 105 -1.32 -8.14 8.48
N TRP A 106 -0.15 -8.20 9.09
CA TRP A 106 0.09 -8.99 10.30
C TRP A 106 -0.82 -8.61 11.48
N TYR A 107 -1.27 -7.36 11.53
CA TYR A 107 -2.13 -6.85 12.59
C TYR A 107 -3.44 -7.62 12.74
N ALA A 108 -3.96 -8.19 11.66
CA ALA A 108 -5.22 -8.93 11.65
C ALA A 108 -5.04 -10.45 11.49
N GLN A 109 -3.86 -10.92 11.13
CA GLN A 109 -3.59 -12.31 10.78
C GLN A 109 -3.81 -13.28 11.96
N PHE A 110 -3.51 -12.87 13.20
CA PHE A 110 -3.81 -13.70 14.37
C PHE A 110 -5.31 -13.93 14.54
N GLY A 111 -6.15 -12.95 14.22
CA GLY A 111 -7.61 -13.11 14.19
C GLY A 111 -8.07 -14.13 13.15
N GLY A 112 -7.42 -14.16 11.98
CA GLY A 112 -7.67 -15.17 10.95
C GLY A 112 -7.26 -16.58 11.37
N LEU A 113 -6.13 -16.73 12.05
CA LEU A 113 -5.72 -18.02 12.64
C LEU A 113 -6.75 -18.52 13.65
N LEU A 114 -7.23 -17.66 14.54
CA LEU A 114 -8.29 -18.01 15.50
C LEU A 114 -9.60 -18.40 14.79
N ALA A 115 -9.99 -17.66 13.74
CA ALA A 115 -11.16 -17.99 12.94
C ALA A 115 -11.03 -19.38 12.30
N ARG A 116 -9.89 -19.67 11.71
CA ARG A 116 -9.59 -20.97 11.09
C ARG A 116 -9.65 -22.11 12.12
N ILE A 117 -9.05 -21.94 13.28
CA ILE A 117 -8.97 -22.98 14.33
C ILE A 117 -10.33 -23.21 15.01
N LEU A 118 -11.03 -22.14 15.37
CA LEU A 118 -12.26 -22.21 16.17
C LEU A 118 -13.50 -22.52 15.34
N TYR A 119 -13.54 -22.04 14.09
CA TYR A 119 -14.73 -22.12 13.23
C TYR A 119 -14.51 -23.02 12.00
N GLY A 120 -13.28 -23.49 11.76
CA GLY A 120 -12.96 -24.30 10.58
C GLY A 120 -13.08 -23.53 9.26
N THR A 121 -13.11 -22.19 9.29
CA THR A 121 -13.30 -21.36 8.12
C THR A 121 -11.99 -21.25 7.32
N PRO A 122 -11.98 -21.46 5.99
CA PRO A 122 -10.81 -21.26 5.15
C PRO A 122 -10.18 -19.90 5.33
N LEU A 123 -8.85 -19.85 5.45
CA LEU A 123 -8.07 -18.63 5.66
C LEU A 123 -7.33 -18.22 4.40
N VAL A 124 -7.63 -17.02 3.91
CA VAL A 124 -6.87 -16.32 2.86
C VAL A 124 -6.08 -15.18 3.47
N ILE A 125 -4.87 -14.95 3.01
CA ILE A 125 -4.03 -13.82 3.45
C ILE A 125 -3.53 -13.05 2.23
N THR A 126 -3.80 -11.75 2.17
CA THR A 126 -3.08 -10.86 1.24
C THR A 126 -1.83 -10.31 1.91
N ALA A 127 -0.66 -10.60 1.31
CA ALA A 127 0.61 -10.04 1.71
C ALA A 127 0.82 -8.66 1.07
N HIS A 128 0.68 -7.60 1.89
CA HIS A 128 0.92 -6.21 1.47
C HIS A 128 2.37 -5.78 1.70
N SER A 129 3.09 -6.47 2.56
CA SER A 129 4.51 -6.35 2.86
C SER A 129 4.91 -7.58 3.64
N LEU A 130 6.21 -7.84 3.80
CA LEU A 130 6.73 -8.97 4.58
C LEU A 130 7.65 -8.43 5.68
N GLU A 131 7.45 -8.88 6.91
CA GLU A 131 8.24 -8.42 8.06
C GLU A 131 9.75 -8.68 7.91
N PRO A 132 10.24 -9.81 7.34
CA PRO A 132 11.66 -10.02 7.08
C PRO A 132 12.31 -8.98 6.16
N LEU A 133 11.53 -8.33 5.30
CA LEU A 133 12.01 -7.31 4.36
C LEU A 133 11.82 -5.87 4.87
N ARG A 134 11.49 -5.71 6.15
CA ARG A 134 11.21 -4.42 6.79
C ARG A 134 12.01 -4.23 8.09
N PRO A 135 13.35 -4.25 8.04
CA PRO A 135 14.21 -4.22 9.25
C PRO A 135 14.00 -2.95 10.10
N TRP A 136 13.63 -1.82 9.47
CA TRP A 136 13.28 -0.57 10.16
C TRP A 136 12.03 -0.68 11.08
N LYS A 137 11.26 -1.78 10.99
CA LYS A 137 10.16 -2.04 11.94
C LYS A 137 10.62 -2.17 13.38
N ARG A 138 11.88 -2.53 13.61
CA ARG A 138 12.46 -2.55 14.97
C ARG A 138 12.56 -1.15 15.58
N GLU A 139 12.71 -0.10 14.76
CA GLU A 139 12.68 1.28 15.22
C GLU A 139 11.30 1.66 15.80
N GLN A 140 10.21 1.08 15.23
CA GLN A 140 8.83 1.35 15.64
C GLN A 140 8.35 0.44 16.78
N LEU A 141 8.68 -0.84 16.72
CA LEU A 141 8.07 -1.89 17.56
C LEU A 141 9.06 -2.47 18.59
N GLY A 142 10.34 -2.10 18.54
CA GLY A 142 11.36 -2.73 19.37
C GLY A 142 11.31 -4.26 19.24
N ARG A 143 11.27 -4.97 20.37
CA ARG A 143 11.08 -6.44 20.39
C ARG A 143 9.66 -6.90 19.98
N GLY A 144 8.69 -6.00 19.91
CA GLY A 144 7.38 -6.30 19.31
C GLY A 144 7.45 -6.69 17.85
N ALA A 145 8.55 -6.34 17.15
CA ALA A 145 8.82 -6.81 15.79
C ALA A 145 9.05 -8.32 15.70
N ASP A 146 9.56 -8.96 16.76
CA ASP A 146 9.72 -10.42 16.81
C ASP A 146 8.33 -11.09 16.88
N LEU A 147 7.39 -10.48 17.60
CA LEU A 147 6.01 -10.95 17.68
C LEU A 147 5.27 -10.79 16.35
N SER A 148 5.42 -9.64 15.66
CA SER A 148 4.80 -9.43 14.35
C SER A 148 5.33 -10.43 13.31
N ALA A 149 6.63 -10.68 13.30
CA ALA A 149 7.26 -11.67 12.43
C ALA A 149 6.80 -13.10 12.72
N TRP A 150 6.61 -13.45 14.00
CA TRP A 150 6.09 -14.76 14.40
C TRP A 150 4.63 -14.94 13.97
N ILE A 151 3.78 -13.93 14.17
CA ILE A 151 2.38 -13.95 13.74
C ILE A 151 2.30 -14.12 12.23
N GLU A 152 3.05 -13.30 11.47
CA GLU A 152 3.05 -13.33 10.01
C GLU A 152 3.47 -14.70 9.48
N ARG A 153 4.58 -15.25 9.99
CA ARG A 153 5.06 -16.59 9.61
C ARG A 153 4.00 -17.64 9.87
N THR A 154 3.49 -17.71 11.11
CA THR A 154 2.52 -18.72 11.52
C THR A 154 1.25 -18.65 10.68
N ALA A 155 0.78 -17.45 10.38
CA ALA A 155 -0.42 -17.24 9.61
C ALA A 155 -0.24 -17.59 8.13
N LEU A 156 0.84 -17.14 7.48
CA LEU A 156 1.13 -17.46 6.08
C LEU A 156 1.30 -18.95 5.85
N GLU A 157 2.05 -19.64 6.75
CA GLU A 157 2.28 -21.09 6.65
C GLU A 157 1.02 -21.91 6.91
N ALA A 158 0.08 -21.40 7.75
CA ALA A 158 -1.20 -22.05 8.02
C ALA A 158 -2.31 -21.70 7.02
N ALA A 159 -2.14 -20.69 6.18
CA ALA A 159 -3.17 -20.23 5.26
C ALA A 159 -3.55 -21.31 4.22
N ASP A 160 -4.82 -21.32 3.83
CA ASP A 160 -5.33 -22.16 2.74
C ASP A 160 -4.96 -21.54 1.36
N ALA A 161 -4.89 -20.22 1.27
CA ALA A 161 -4.31 -19.51 0.13
C ALA A 161 -3.64 -18.20 0.57
N VAL A 162 -2.61 -17.77 -0.16
CA VAL A 162 -1.89 -16.51 0.01
C VAL A 162 -1.97 -15.71 -1.28
N VAL A 163 -2.43 -14.47 -1.18
CA VAL A 163 -2.43 -13.51 -2.29
C VAL A 163 -1.17 -12.67 -2.19
N ALA A 164 -0.32 -12.77 -3.19
CA ALA A 164 0.84 -11.91 -3.42
C ALA A 164 0.42 -10.75 -4.34
N VAL A 165 0.73 -9.51 -3.97
CA VAL A 165 0.36 -8.33 -4.76
C VAL A 165 1.24 -8.11 -5.99
N SER A 166 2.31 -8.90 -6.15
CA SER A 166 3.22 -8.88 -7.31
C SER A 166 3.92 -10.23 -7.47
N GLN A 167 4.57 -10.46 -8.62
CA GLN A 167 5.41 -11.64 -8.85
C GLN A 167 6.63 -11.65 -7.92
N GLU A 168 7.22 -10.45 -7.70
CA GLU A 168 8.34 -10.31 -6.77
C GLU A 168 7.90 -10.67 -5.34
N MET A 169 6.75 -10.18 -4.89
CA MET A 169 6.16 -10.57 -3.60
C MET A 169 5.95 -12.09 -3.52
N LYS A 170 5.49 -12.74 -4.59
CA LYS A 170 5.38 -14.20 -4.63
C LYS A 170 6.73 -14.88 -4.46
N ALA A 171 7.77 -14.38 -5.14
CA ALA A 171 9.13 -14.91 -5.00
C ALA A 171 9.65 -14.74 -3.56
N ASP A 172 9.39 -13.59 -2.94
CA ASP A 172 9.78 -13.30 -1.56
C ASP A 172 9.04 -14.19 -0.55
N ILE A 173 7.73 -14.40 -0.71
CA ILE A 173 6.97 -15.32 0.15
C ILE A 173 7.59 -16.72 0.09
N LEU A 174 7.87 -17.24 -1.10
CA LEU A 174 8.45 -18.58 -1.29
C LEU A 174 9.89 -18.69 -0.79
N ARG A 175 10.62 -17.58 -0.68
CA ARG A 175 11.99 -17.53 -0.15
C ARG A 175 12.03 -17.50 1.37
N HIS A 176 11.10 -16.79 2.01
CA HIS A 176 11.15 -16.48 3.44
C HIS A 176 10.23 -17.35 4.30
N PHE A 177 9.23 -18.02 3.71
CA PHE A 177 8.23 -18.80 4.42
C PHE A 177 8.06 -20.18 3.80
N ASN A 178 7.71 -21.16 4.64
CA ASN A 178 7.42 -22.53 4.19
C ASN A 178 5.96 -22.62 3.69
N VAL A 179 5.67 -21.98 2.57
CA VAL A 179 4.37 -21.99 1.91
C VAL A 179 4.49 -22.73 0.58
N ALA A 180 3.58 -23.68 0.33
CA ALA A 180 3.53 -24.39 -0.94
C ALA A 180 3.23 -23.44 -2.10
N ARG A 181 3.96 -23.58 -3.21
CA ARG A 181 3.88 -22.67 -4.38
C ARG A 181 2.46 -22.53 -4.95
N GLU A 182 1.71 -23.63 -4.94
CA GLU A 182 0.33 -23.69 -5.44
C GLU A 182 -0.67 -22.91 -4.59
N LYS A 183 -0.34 -22.63 -3.32
CA LYS A 183 -1.14 -21.78 -2.44
C LYS A 183 -0.90 -20.28 -2.67
N VAL A 184 0.18 -19.89 -3.38
CA VAL A 184 0.53 -18.49 -3.58
C VAL A 184 0.03 -18.01 -4.94
N HIS A 185 -0.97 -17.13 -4.91
CA HIS A 185 -1.64 -16.56 -6.08
C HIS A 185 -1.23 -15.10 -6.28
N VAL A 186 -0.88 -14.71 -7.49
CA VAL A 186 -0.60 -13.30 -7.79
C VAL A 186 -1.87 -12.61 -8.21
N ILE A 187 -2.30 -11.64 -7.40
CA ILE A 187 -3.43 -10.75 -7.69
C ILE A 187 -2.98 -9.33 -7.43
N TRP A 188 -2.75 -8.56 -8.47
CA TRP A 188 -2.33 -7.17 -8.41
C TRP A 188 -3.35 -6.29 -7.69
N ASN A 189 -2.91 -5.18 -7.11
CA ASN A 189 -3.81 -4.14 -6.65
C ASN A 189 -4.43 -3.39 -7.84
N GLY A 190 -5.49 -2.66 -7.57
CA GLY A 190 -6.17 -1.84 -8.56
C GLY A 190 -5.99 -0.34 -8.31
N VAL A 191 -6.58 0.43 -9.21
CA VAL A 191 -6.85 1.86 -9.07
C VAL A 191 -8.25 2.15 -9.57
N ASP A 192 -8.91 3.14 -8.96
CA ASP A 192 -10.18 3.67 -9.44
C ASP A 192 -9.91 4.81 -10.42
N THR A 193 -10.08 4.55 -11.71
CA THR A 193 -9.79 5.51 -12.78
C THR A 193 -10.90 6.53 -13.01
N ASP A 194 -12.03 6.41 -12.32
CA ASP A 194 -13.08 7.42 -12.27
C ASP A 194 -12.79 8.45 -11.17
N GLU A 195 -12.23 8.00 -10.05
CA GLU A 195 -11.73 8.89 -8.99
C GLU A 195 -10.39 9.53 -9.36
N TYR A 196 -9.38 8.72 -9.75
CA TYR A 196 -8.07 9.19 -10.20
C TYR A 196 -8.09 9.42 -11.72
N ARG A 197 -8.26 10.66 -12.12
CA ARG A 197 -8.30 11.10 -13.52
C ARG A 197 -7.73 12.50 -13.67
N PRO A 198 -7.27 12.88 -14.87
CA PRO A 198 -6.81 14.23 -15.11
C PRO A 198 -7.89 15.26 -14.79
N VAL A 199 -7.53 16.28 -14.02
CA VAL A 199 -8.39 17.42 -13.71
C VAL A 199 -7.70 18.73 -14.07
N SER A 200 -8.50 19.72 -14.51
CA SER A 200 -8.00 21.06 -14.83
C SER A 200 -8.10 22.03 -13.65
N ARG A 201 -8.94 21.75 -12.66
CA ARG A 201 -9.08 22.57 -11.45
C ARG A 201 -7.78 22.59 -10.65
N ARG A 202 -7.53 23.69 -9.90
CA ARG A 202 -6.32 23.92 -9.10
C ARG A 202 -6.61 24.51 -7.73
N GLU A 203 -7.85 24.45 -7.29
CA GLU A 203 -8.33 25.11 -6.06
C GLU A 203 -7.53 24.71 -4.81
N HIS A 204 -7.13 23.44 -4.75
CA HIS A 204 -6.33 22.93 -3.63
C HIS A 204 -4.84 23.28 -3.76
N LEU A 205 -4.30 23.41 -4.99
CA LEU A 205 -2.88 23.69 -5.21
C LEU A 205 -2.50 25.13 -4.81
N ASP A 206 -3.41 26.08 -5.01
CA ASP A 206 -3.18 27.49 -4.67
C ASP A 206 -2.92 27.69 -3.17
N ARG A 207 -3.53 26.85 -2.34
CA ARG A 207 -3.34 26.81 -0.88
C ARG A 207 -1.90 26.49 -0.48
N TYR A 208 -1.15 25.73 -1.30
CA TYR A 208 0.23 25.32 -1.03
C TYR A 208 1.27 26.20 -1.73
N ALA A 209 0.86 27.31 -2.34
CA ALA A 209 1.74 28.23 -3.07
C ALA A 209 2.57 27.56 -4.18
N ILE A 210 2.01 26.56 -4.85
CA ILE A 210 2.64 25.88 -6.00
C ILE A 210 2.50 26.82 -7.21
N ASP A 211 3.63 27.33 -7.75
CA ASP A 211 3.63 28.23 -8.92
C ASP A 211 3.19 27.46 -10.19
N PRO A 212 2.04 27.78 -10.79
CA PRO A 212 1.51 27.08 -11.96
C PRO A 212 2.36 27.24 -13.23
N ARG A 213 3.28 28.22 -13.26
CA ARG A 213 4.13 28.50 -14.42
C ARG A 213 5.38 27.64 -14.44
N ARG A 214 5.71 26.99 -13.32
CA ARG A 214 6.91 26.17 -13.15
C ARG A 214 6.53 24.69 -13.05
N PRO A 215 7.24 23.80 -13.78
CA PRO A 215 7.00 22.37 -13.62
C PRO A 215 7.41 21.91 -12.21
N TYR A 216 6.70 20.90 -11.68
CA TYR A 216 7.11 20.29 -10.43
C TYR A 216 7.21 18.78 -10.50
N VAL A 217 8.15 18.25 -9.72
CA VAL A 217 8.26 16.85 -9.37
C VAL A 217 7.42 16.61 -8.12
N LEU A 218 6.55 15.63 -8.13
CA LEU A 218 5.70 15.25 -7.00
C LEU A 218 6.21 13.98 -6.32
N PHE A 219 6.28 14.00 -5.01
CA PHE A 219 6.37 12.83 -4.14
C PHE A 219 5.13 12.77 -3.25
N VAL A 220 4.52 11.57 -3.14
CA VAL A 220 3.42 11.32 -2.21
C VAL A 220 3.75 10.08 -1.37
N GLY A 221 3.70 10.20 -0.07
CA GLY A 221 3.94 9.05 0.79
C GLY A 221 4.28 9.42 2.24
N ARG A 222 4.39 8.40 3.09
CA ARG A 222 4.86 8.58 4.47
C ARG A 222 6.36 8.90 4.49
N ILE A 223 6.78 9.59 5.52
CA ILE A 223 8.21 9.78 5.79
C ILE A 223 8.74 8.47 6.39
N SER A 224 9.39 7.67 5.56
CA SER A 224 9.94 6.39 5.97
C SER A 224 11.18 6.04 5.15
N ARG A 225 12.08 5.21 5.70
CA ARG A 225 13.23 4.68 4.96
C ARG A 225 12.75 3.91 3.73
N GLN A 226 11.69 3.11 3.89
CA GLN A 226 11.07 2.36 2.81
C GLN A 226 10.74 3.22 1.57
N LYS A 227 10.19 4.42 1.79
CA LYS A 227 9.75 5.31 0.71
C LYS A 227 10.88 6.12 0.07
N GLY A 228 12.07 6.09 0.63
CA GLY A 228 13.28 6.65 0.04
C GLY A 228 13.23 8.16 -0.19
N VAL A 229 12.41 8.92 0.56
CA VAL A 229 12.23 10.37 0.37
C VAL A 229 13.55 11.13 0.45
N LEU A 230 14.51 10.67 1.26
CA LEU A 230 15.85 11.26 1.36
C LEU A 230 16.62 11.21 0.04
N HIS A 231 16.46 10.15 -0.76
CA HIS A 231 17.12 10.05 -2.07
C HIS A 231 16.59 11.10 -3.04
N LEU A 232 15.27 11.37 -3.01
CA LEU A 232 14.70 12.48 -3.80
C LEU A 232 15.19 13.83 -3.27
N VAL A 233 15.19 14.06 -1.95
CA VAL A 233 15.70 15.32 -1.37
C VAL A 233 17.15 15.56 -1.77
N ASN A 234 17.99 14.53 -1.73
CA ASN A 234 19.38 14.60 -2.17
C ASN A 234 19.55 14.74 -3.69
N ALA A 235 18.53 14.37 -4.48
CA ALA A 235 18.52 14.60 -5.93
C ALA A 235 18.22 16.05 -6.31
N ILE A 236 17.55 16.84 -5.46
CA ILE A 236 17.08 18.20 -5.77
C ILE A 236 18.19 19.14 -6.26
N PRO A 237 19.40 19.17 -5.67
CA PRO A 237 20.49 20.01 -6.17
C PRO A 237 20.90 19.73 -7.64
N HIS A 238 20.58 18.53 -8.14
CA HIS A 238 20.91 18.10 -9.51
C HIS A 238 19.75 18.29 -10.49
N LEU A 239 18.57 18.75 -10.04
CA LEU A 239 17.43 19.06 -10.91
C LEU A 239 17.60 20.41 -11.61
N ASP A 240 16.95 20.53 -12.76
CA ASP A 240 16.90 21.80 -13.50
C ASP A 240 16.42 22.95 -12.62
N PRO A 241 17.06 24.13 -12.66
CA PRO A 241 16.83 25.23 -11.71
C PRO A 241 15.37 25.74 -11.64
N GLU A 242 14.63 25.63 -12.72
CA GLU A 242 13.22 26.07 -12.80
C GLU A 242 12.23 25.07 -12.21
N THR A 243 12.70 23.90 -11.77
CA THR A 243 11.83 22.85 -11.25
C THR A 243 11.50 23.07 -9.78
N GLN A 244 10.23 23.01 -9.42
CA GLN A 244 9.76 22.89 -8.05
C GLN A 244 9.74 21.40 -7.63
N VAL A 245 9.89 21.12 -6.34
CA VAL A 245 9.68 19.79 -5.79
C VAL A 245 8.62 19.87 -4.71
N VAL A 246 7.51 19.15 -4.92
CA VAL A 246 6.40 19.07 -3.97
C VAL A 246 6.52 17.74 -3.23
N LEU A 247 6.80 17.82 -1.95
CA LEU A 247 6.83 16.69 -1.04
C LEU A 247 5.50 16.65 -0.28
N CYS A 248 4.54 15.84 -0.73
CA CYS A 248 3.35 15.51 0.04
C CYS A 248 3.71 14.34 0.97
N ALA A 249 4.35 14.67 2.10
CA ALA A 249 5.00 13.71 2.97
C ALA A 249 4.69 14.04 4.44
N ALA A 250 3.91 13.16 5.06
CA ALA A 250 3.49 13.25 6.45
C ALA A 250 3.74 11.92 7.19
N SER A 251 3.35 11.84 8.45
CA SER A 251 3.31 10.62 9.26
C SER A 251 4.64 9.86 9.26
N PRO A 252 5.69 10.41 9.90
CA PRO A 252 6.98 9.74 9.97
C PRO A 252 6.88 8.42 10.73
N ASP A 253 7.61 7.41 10.25
CA ASP A 253 7.65 6.07 10.85
C ASP A 253 8.37 6.05 12.22
N SER A 254 9.34 6.96 12.43
CA SER A 254 10.02 7.18 13.71
C SER A 254 10.50 8.65 13.85
N PRO A 255 10.78 9.12 15.08
CA PRO A 255 11.36 10.45 15.29
C PRO A 255 12.70 10.65 14.58
N ASP A 256 13.52 9.60 14.48
CA ASP A 256 14.86 9.69 13.88
C ASP A 256 14.75 9.99 12.37
N ILE A 257 13.92 9.27 11.63
CA ILE A 257 13.74 9.54 10.19
C ILE A 257 13.05 10.89 9.96
N ALA A 258 12.15 11.33 10.86
CA ALA A 258 11.55 12.66 10.78
C ALA A 258 12.64 13.74 10.84
N LYS A 259 13.50 13.68 11.85
CA LYS A 259 14.60 14.63 12.04
C LYS A 259 15.58 14.63 10.86
N GLU A 260 15.95 13.46 10.37
CA GLU A 260 16.87 13.30 9.24
C GLU A 260 16.32 13.96 7.98
N VAL A 261 15.02 13.76 7.66
CA VAL A 261 14.36 14.38 6.52
C VAL A 261 14.23 15.89 6.71
N GLU A 262 13.85 16.37 7.90
CA GLU A 262 13.77 17.79 8.20
C GLU A 262 15.10 18.51 7.99
N GLU A 263 16.19 17.93 8.48
CA GLU A 263 17.54 18.48 8.32
C GLU A 263 17.97 18.49 6.86
N ALA A 264 17.66 17.43 6.10
CA ALA A 264 17.99 17.36 4.69
C ALA A 264 17.17 18.40 3.87
N VAL A 265 15.87 18.52 4.10
CA VAL A 265 15.01 19.52 3.45
C VAL A 265 15.48 20.93 3.79
N ARG A 266 15.81 21.22 5.05
CA ARG A 266 16.30 22.52 5.48
C ARG A 266 17.60 22.92 4.75
N ARG A 267 18.56 21.97 4.62
CA ARG A 267 19.80 22.21 3.86
C ARG A 267 19.52 22.55 2.38
N VAL A 268 18.64 21.79 1.75
CA VAL A 268 18.27 22.01 0.34
C VAL A 268 17.52 23.32 0.16
N MET A 269 16.58 23.66 1.04
CA MET A 269 15.86 24.95 0.98
C MET A 269 16.81 26.14 1.12
N ALA A 270 17.82 26.06 1.99
CA ALA A 270 18.82 27.12 2.14
C ALA A 270 19.67 27.32 0.87
N SER A 271 19.87 26.28 0.08
CA SER A 271 20.71 26.34 -1.13
C SER A 271 19.94 26.71 -2.41
N CYS A 272 18.69 26.25 -2.57
CA CYS A 272 17.97 26.43 -3.82
C CYS A 272 16.48 26.86 -3.70
N GLY A 273 15.90 26.84 -2.49
CA GLY A 273 14.57 27.43 -2.22
C GLY A 273 13.38 26.90 -3.05
N ARG A 274 13.48 25.65 -3.55
CA ARG A 274 12.52 25.10 -4.53
C ARG A 274 11.62 23.99 -3.99
N VAL A 275 11.63 23.75 -2.68
CA VAL A 275 10.89 22.69 -2.04
C VAL A 275 9.61 23.23 -1.42
N ILE A 276 8.49 22.60 -1.74
CA ILE A 276 7.20 22.81 -1.10
C ILE A 276 6.89 21.53 -0.34
N TRP A 277 6.83 21.60 0.98
CA TRP A 277 6.60 20.44 1.83
C TRP A 277 5.24 20.50 2.49
N ILE A 278 4.33 19.63 2.05
CA ILE A 278 2.98 19.44 2.59
C ILE A 278 3.10 18.36 3.69
N GLN A 279 3.01 18.78 4.95
CA GLN A 279 3.22 17.93 6.14
C GLN A 279 1.91 17.36 6.70
N GLU A 280 0.87 17.32 5.92
CA GLU A 280 -0.44 16.80 6.28
C GLU A 280 -0.86 15.65 5.37
N MET A 281 -1.75 14.80 5.86
CA MET A 281 -2.45 13.84 5.01
C MET A 281 -3.50 14.60 4.20
N VAL A 282 -3.29 14.66 2.89
CA VAL A 282 -4.24 15.32 1.99
C VAL A 282 -5.41 14.39 1.67
N ASP A 283 -6.58 14.98 1.43
CA ASP A 283 -7.73 14.23 0.93
C ASP A 283 -7.56 13.83 -0.54
N ARG A 284 -8.41 12.92 -1.01
CA ARG A 284 -8.35 12.42 -2.39
C ARG A 284 -8.48 13.51 -3.45
N PRO A 285 -9.44 14.47 -3.37
CA PRO A 285 -9.52 15.58 -4.32
C PRO A 285 -8.22 16.36 -4.44
N THR A 286 -7.59 16.67 -3.32
CA THR A 286 -6.27 17.35 -3.28
C THR A 286 -5.17 16.49 -3.92
N ALA A 287 -5.13 15.20 -3.60
CA ALA A 287 -4.17 14.27 -4.20
C ALA A 287 -4.33 14.18 -5.72
N VAL A 288 -5.56 14.10 -6.23
CA VAL A 288 -5.85 14.07 -7.67
C VAL A 288 -5.37 15.35 -8.37
N GLU A 289 -5.55 16.53 -7.75
CA GLU A 289 -5.00 17.78 -8.28
C GLU A 289 -3.47 17.77 -8.28
N LEU A 290 -2.84 17.33 -7.17
CA LEU A 290 -1.38 17.22 -7.09
C LEU A 290 -0.83 16.30 -8.18
N TYR A 291 -1.43 15.12 -8.39
CA TYR A 291 -1.03 14.23 -9.48
C TYR A 291 -1.25 14.86 -10.85
N SER A 292 -2.45 15.37 -11.13
CA SER A 292 -2.83 15.86 -12.47
C SER A 292 -1.97 17.02 -12.97
N HIS A 293 -1.45 17.84 -12.08
CA HIS A 293 -0.64 19.00 -12.43
C HIS A 293 0.87 18.77 -12.29
N ALA A 294 1.29 17.62 -11.76
CA ALA A 294 2.69 17.27 -11.67
C ALA A 294 3.30 17.06 -13.06
N ALA A 295 4.50 17.57 -13.28
CA ALA A 295 5.27 17.26 -14.48
C ALA A 295 5.72 15.80 -14.48
N VAL A 296 6.12 15.29 -13.30
CA VAL A 296 6.60 13.92 -13.09
C VAL A 296 6.27 13.52 -11.67
N PHE A 297 5.81 12.30 -11.47
CA PHE A 297 5.72 11.66 -10.16
C PHE A 297 7.00 10.87 -9.87
N CYS A 298 7.60 11.09 -8.71
CA CYS A 298 8.81 10.39 -8.28
C CYS A 298 8.52 9.40 -7.15
N CYS A 299 8.85 8.11 -7.35
CA CYS A 299 8.71 7.04 -6.37
C CYS A 299 10.08 6.39 -6.10
N PRO A 300 10.93 6.97 -5.22
CA PRO A 300 12.30 6.51 -4.98
C PRO A 300 12.36 5.42 -3.91
N SER A 301 11.31 4.60 -3.78
CA SER A 301 11.18 3.56 -2.76
C SER A 301 12.32 2.55 -2.84
N ILE A 302 12.87 2.16 -1.68
CA ILE A 302 13.88 1.08 -1.59
C ILE A 302 13.22 -0.30 -1.41
N TYR A 303 11.97 -0.33 -0.99
CA TYR A 303 11.14 -1.51 -0.93
C TYR A 303 9.69 -1.14 -1.26
N GLU A 304 9.14 -1.71 -2.30
CA GLU A 304 7.77 -1.43 -2.73
C GLU A 304 7.09 -2.72 -3.21
N PRO A 305 6.25 -3.33 -2.38
CA PRO A 305 5.55 -4.58 -2.71
C PRO A 305 4.74 -4.51 -4.00
N PHE A 306 4.11 -3.36 -4.28
CA PHE A 306 3.37 -3.13 -5.52
C PHE A 306 3.48 -1.68 -6.03
N GLY A 307 3.10 -0.69 -5.20
CA GLY A 307 3.18 0.73 -5.56
C GLY A 307 1.89 1.29 -6.14
N ILE A 308 0.77 1.23 -5.40
CA ILE A 308 -0.53 1.82 -5.79
C ILE A 308 -0.38 3.29 -6.17
N ILE A 309 0.46 4.06 -5.46
CA ILE A 309 0.72 5.48 -5.74
C ILE A 309 1.23 5.74 -7.17
N ASN A 310 1.93 4.77 -7.78
CA ASN A 310 2.34 4.88 -9.18
C ASN A 310 1.13 4.73 -10.11
N LEU A 311 0.16 3.86 -9.77
CA LEU A 311 -1.09 3.73 -10.52
C LEU A 311 -1.95 4.97 -10.41
N GLU A 312 -2.01 5.59 -9.23
CA GLU A 312 -2.73 6.86 -9.01
C GLU A 312 -2.16 7.97 -9.90
N ALA A 313 -0.82 8.11 -9.93
CA ALA A 313 -0.16 9.06 -10.82
C ALA A 313 -0.43 8.76 -12.30
N MET A 314 -0.30 7.49 -12.72
CA MET A 314 -0.56 7.05 -14.08
C MET A 314 -2.03 7.28 -14.48
N ALA A 315 -2.97 7.02 -13.59
CA ALA A 315 -4.40 7.27 -13.81
C ALA A 315 -4.70 8.76 -14.03
N CYS A 316 -3.92 9.64 -13.41
CA CYS A 316 -3.97 11.10 -13.62
C CYS A 316 -3.13 11.60 -14.82
N GLU A 317 -2.67 10.72 -15.70
CA GLU A 317 -1.81 11.00 -16.87
C GLU A 317 -0.43 11.60 -16.49
N THR A 318 0.06 11.30 -15.29
CA THR A 318 1.37 11.76 -14.83
C THR A 318 2.40 10.67 -15.04
N PRO A 319 3.48 10.94 -15.83
CA PRO A 319 4.54 9.96 -16.02
C PRO A 319 5.32 9.72 -14.73
N VAL A 320 5.85 8.52 -14.57
CA VAL A 320 6.49 8.08 -13.33
C VAL A 320 7.99 7.93 -13.53
N VAL A 321 8.78 8.42 -12.58
CA VAL A 321 10.18 8.02 -12.38
C VAL A 321 10.27 7.30 -11.04
N ALA A 322 10.65 6.03 -11.07
CA ALA A 322 10.64 5.20 -9.88
C ALA A 322 11.85 4.26 -9.81
N SER A 323 12.18 3.82 -8.61
CA SER A 323 13.17 2.76 -8.41
C SER A 323 12.75 1.46 -9.10
N ALA A 324 13.70 0.75 -9.68
CA ALA A 324 13.47 -0.56 -10.29
C ALA A 324 13.43 -1.66 -9.21
N VAL A 325 12.45 -1.59 -8.28
CA VAL A 325 12.31 -2.53 -7.17
C VAL A 325 10.89 -3.08 -7.06
N GLY A 326 10.79 -4.31 -6.58
CA GLY A 326 9.52 -4.95 -6.23
C GLY A 326 8.47 -4.86 -7.34
N GLY A 327 7.21 -4.70 -6.93
CA GLY A 327 6.06 -4.59 -7.83
C GLY A 327 6.03 -3.33 -8.71
N ILE A 328 6.87 -2.32 -8.45
CA ILE A 328 6.96 -1.14 -9.33
C ILE A 328 7.28 -1.56 -10.77
N GLN A 329 8.13 -2.58 -10.96
CA GLN A 329 8.53 -3.09 -12.26
C GLN A 329 7.37 -3.76 -13.05
N GLU A 330 6.31 -4.15 -12.36
CA GLU A 330 5.09 -4.69 -12.97
C GLU A 330 4.07 -3.58 -13.31
N VAL A 331 4.15 -2.45 -12.61
CA VAL A 331 3.28 -1.28 -12.81
C VAL A 331 3.83 -0.37 -13.91
N VAL A 332 5.09 0.07 -13.79
CA VAL A 332 5.73 1.02 -14.70
C VAL A 332 6.50 0.28 -15.79
N VAL A 333 6.23 0.62 -17.05
CA VAL A 333 6.98 0.11 -18.21
C VAL A 333 8.04 1.13 -18.60
N HIS A 334 9.32 0.74 -18.43
CA HIS A 334 10.47 1.62 -18.71
C HIS A 334 10.48 2.12 -20.16
N GLY A 335 10.56 3.44 -20.33
CA GLY A 335 10.55 4.09 -21.64
C GLY A 335 9.16 4.25 -22.27
N GLU A 336 8.10 3.65 -21.71
CA GLU A 336 6.74 3.72 -22.24
C GLU A 336 5.79 4.53 -21.36
N THR A 337 5.71 4.21 -20.05
CA THR A 337 4.82 4.89 -19.09
C THR A 337 5.61 5.70 -18.07
N GLY A 338 6.92 5.61 -18.09
CA GLY A 338 7.84 6.28 -17.19
C GLY A 338 9.26 5.74 -17.30
N TYR A 339 10.09 6.05 -16.33
CA TYR A 339 11.44 5.51 -16.23
C TYR A 339 11.64 4.73 -14.93
N LEU A 340 12.26 3.56 -15.03
CA LEU A 340 12.73 2.77 -13.90
C LEU A 340 14.22 3.06 -13.70
N VAL A 341 14.59 3.51 -12.52
CA VAL A 341 15.97 3.82 -12.12
C VAL A 341 16.57 2.61 -11.45
N PRO A 342 17.63 2.02 -11.98
CA PRO A 342 18.28 0.87 -11.36
C PRO A 342 18.73 1.18 -9.94
N LEU A 343 18.49 0.24 -9.03
CA LEU A 343 18.88 0.35 -7.64
C LEU A 343 19.67 -0.90 -7.23
N GLU A 344 20.97 -0.70 -7.02
CA GLU A 344 21.82 -1.71 -6.38
C GLU A 344 21.72 -1.56 -4.86
N GLN A 345 21.17 -2.59 -4.20
CA GLN A 345 20.94 -2.57 -2.75
C GLN A 345 21.96 -3.43 -1.99
N GLN A 346 22.21 -3.04 -0.75
CA GLN A 346 22.92 -3.89 0.21
C GLN A 346 22.16 -5.20 0.39
N ARG A 347 22.90 -6.31 0.52
CA ARG A 347 22.30 -7.65 0.71
C ARG A 347 21.74 -7.84 2.12
N GLU A 348 22.29 -7.11 3.08
CA GLU A 348 21.93 -7.14 4.48
C GLU A 348 21.08 -5.91 4.85
N PRO A 349 20.22 -6.02 5.88
CA PRO A 349 19.52 -4.86 6.41
C PRO A 349 20.47 -3.69 6.71
N PRO A 350 20.09 -2.45 6.43
CA PRO A 350 18.73 -1.95 6.12
C PRO A 350 18.34 -1.95 4.63
N PHE A 351 19.04 -2.67 3.75
CA PHE A 351 18.77 -2.75 2.30
C PHE A 351 18.87 -1.40 1.57
N GLU A 352 19.63 -0.48 2.13
CA GLU A 352 19.86 0.83 1.52
C GLU A 352 20.64 0.68 0.19
N PRO A 353 20.60 1.69 -0.69
CA PRO A 353 21.46 1.70 -1.88
C PRO A 353 22.93 1.53 -1.50
N VAL A 354 23.67 0.75 -2.27
CA VAL A 354 25.13 0.59 -2.10
C VAL A 354 25.83 1.93 -2.28
N ASP A 355 25.39 2.75 -3.22
CA ASP A 355 25.83 4.14 -3.44
C ASP A 355 24.61 5.08 -3.48
N PRO A 356 24.18 5.62 -2.32
CA PRO A 356 23.03 6.54 -2.23
C PRO A 356 23.20 7.82 -3.04
N ALA A 357 24.46 8.31 -3.15
CA ALA A 357 24.73 9.53 -3.90
C ALA A 357 24.59 9.32 -5.41
N ARG A 358 25.05 8.18 -5.91
CA ARG A 358 24.85 7.78 -7.32
C ARG A 358 23.36 7.61 -7.59
N PHE A 359 22.62 6.88 -6.75
CA PHE A 359 21.20 6.67 -6.93
C PHE A 359 20.43 7.99 -6.99
N SER A 360 20.77 8.98 -6.13
CA SER A 360 20.16 10.31 -6.15
C SER A 360 20.46 11.06 -7.45
N ARG A 361 21.67 10.95 -7.99
CA ARG A 361 22.02 11.52 -9.29
C ARG A 361 21.27 10.85 -10.45
N ASP A 362 21.21 9.52 -10.45
CA ASP A 362 20.49 8.74 -11.47
C ASP A 362 18.99 9.07 -11.47
N LEU A 363 18.39 9.29 -10.28
CA LEU A 363 17.02 9.81 -10.14
C LEU A 363 16.88 11.18 -10.80
N ALA A 364 17.81 12.11 -10.50
CA ALA A 364 17.76 13.47 -11.06
C ALA A 364 17.90 13.46 -12.58
N ASP A 365 18.76 12.61 -13.14
CA ASP A 365 18.97 12.50 -14.60
C ASP A 365 17.69 12.04 -15.31
N HIS A 366 17.00 11.02 -14.77
CA HIS A 366 15.73 10.55 -15.34
C HIS A 366 14.59 11.57 -15.17
N LEU A 367 14.55 12.29 -14.04
CA LEU A 367 13.61 13.38 -13.82
C LEU A 367 13.86 14.52 -14.82
N ASN A 368 15.10 15.00 -14.96
CA ASN A 368 15.47 16.07 -15.88
C ASN A 368 15.16 15.70 -17.34
N ARG A 369 15.36 14.44 -17.73
CA ARG A 369 14.99 13.96 -19.06
C ARG A 369 13.52 14.21 -19.38
N LEU A 370 12.61 13.92 -18.43
CA LEU A 370 11.19 14.19 -18.59
C LEU A 370 10.86 15.68 -18.46
N LEU A 371 11.52 16.40 -17.54
CA LEU A 371 11.29 17.82 -17.34
C LEU A 371 11.58 18.66 -18.60
N ARG A 372 12.62 18.28 -19.36
CA ARG A 372 13.02 18.97 -20.59
C ARG A 372 12.16 18.62 -21.80
N ASP A 373 11.47 17.47 -21.81
CA ASP A 373 10.68 16.99 -22.94
C ASP A 373 9.18 16.88 -22.60
N GLN A 374 8.45 17.97 -22.84
CA GLN A 374 7.00 18.01 -22.61
C GLN A 374 6.23 17.03 -23.52
N GLY A 375 6.74 16.79 -24.74
CA GLY A 375 6.11 15.84 -25.67
C GLY A 375 6.14 14.41 -25.10
N SER A 376 7.30 13.95 -24.67
CA SER A 376 7.48 12.64 -24.02
C SER A 376 6.68 12.54 -22.75
N ARG A 377 6.66 13.57 -21.89
CA ARG A 377 5.83 13.59 -20.66
C ARG A 377 4.38 13.29 -20.96
N ARG A 378 3.77 14.05 -21.88
CA ARG A 378 2.37 13.88 -22.26
C ARG A 378 2.09 12.50 -22.88
N ALA A 379 3.00 12.02 -23.73
CA ALA A 379 2.86 10.72 -24.38
C ALA A 379 2.94 9.57 -23.35
N MET A 380 3.89 9.62 -22.42
CA MET A 380 4.04 8.62 -21.36
C MET A 380 2.87 8.67 -20.37
N GLY A 381 2.41 9.87 -19.99
CA GLY A 381 1.24 10.03 -19.13
C GLY A 381 -0.01 9.38 -19.71
N ARG A 382 -0.34 9.66 -20.98
CA ARG A 382 -1.48 9.01 -21.66
C ARG A 382 -1.35 7.50 -21.74
N ARG A 383 -0.16 6.96 -22.08
CA ARG A 383 0.07 5.51 -22.09
C ARG A 383 -0.05 4.92 -20.69
N GLY A 384 0.42 5.65 -19.67
CA GLY A 384 0.26 5.29 -18.27
C GLY A 384 -1.20 5.11 -17.89
N ARG A 385 -2.06 6.08 -18.22
CA ARG A 385 -3.51 6.00 -17.98
C ARG A 385 -4.16 4.82 -18.69
N LEU A 386 -3.89 4.65 -19.99
CA LEU A 386 -4.43 3.52 -20.75
C LEU A 386 -4.04 2.16 -20.13
N ARG A 387 -2.81 2.04 -19.63
CA ARG A 387 -2.35 0.85 -18.91
C ARG A 387 -3.09 0.66 -17.59
N ALA A 388 -3.28 1.74 -16.80
CA ALA A 388 -4.02 1.69 -15.54
C ALA A 388 -5.46 1.22 -15.76
N GLU A 389 -6.15 1.78 -16.73
CA GLU A 389 -7.52 1.42 -17.09
C GLU A 389 -7.66 -0.03 -17.57
N SER A 390 -6.71 -0.50 -18.38
CA SER A 390 -6.82 -1.83 -19.02
C SER A 390 -6.45 -2.99 -18.12
N LEU A 391 -5.49 -2.80 -17.16
CA LEU A 391 -4.91 -3.91 -16.43
C LEU A 391 -5.19 -3.88 -14.92
N PHE A 392 -5.45 -2.69 -14.33
CA PHE A 392 -5.45 -2.50 -12.88
C PHE A 392 -6.81 -2.04 -12.33
N SER A 393 -7.90 -2.64 -12.83
CA SER A 393 -9.26 -2.36 -12.36
C SER A 393 -9.58 -3.11 -11.06
N TRP A 394 -10.04 -2.41 -10.02
CA TRP A 394 -10.53 -3.03 -8.79
C TRP A 394 -11.63 -4.06 -9.03
N ARG A 395 -12.49 -3.83 -10.04
CA ARG A 395 -13.51 -4.79 -10.43
C ARG A 395 -12.93 -6.12 -10.91
N ALA A 396 -11.82 -6.07 -11.67
CA ALA A 396 -11.11 -7.27 -12.10
C ALA A 396 -10.40 -7.97 -10.92
N VAL A 397 -9.82 -7.20 -10.00
CA VAL A 397 -9.22 -7.71 -8.76
C VAL A 397 -10.26 -8.47 -7.93
N ALA A 398 -11.43 -7.86 -7.66
CA ALA A 398 -12.51 -8.49 -6.89
C ALA A 398 -12.99 -9.81 -7.51
N ARG A 399 -13.10 -9.88 -8.84
CA ARG A 399 -13.46 -11.13 -9.54
C ARG A 399 -12.41 -12.23 -9.35
N LYS A 400 -11.12 -11.90 -9.40
CA LYS A 400 -10.05 -12.87 -9.17
C LYS A 400 -10.04 -13.35 -7.71
N VAL A 401 -10.28 -12.47 -6.76
CA VAL A 401 -10.38 -12.81 -5.34
C VAL A 401 -11.62 -13.69 -5.10
N LEU A 402 -12.76 -13.36 -5.70
CA LEU A 402 -13.97 -14.21 -5.62
C LEU A 402 -13.73 -15.61 -6.20
N ALA A 403 -13.09 -15.71 -7.35
CA ALA A 403 -12.74 -17.01 -7.94
C ALA A 403 -11.84 -17.85 -7.01
N LEU A 404 -10.89 -17.20 -6.32
CA LEU A 404 -10.07 -17.86 -5.31
C LEU A 404 -10.92 -18.36 -4.12
N TYR A 405 -11.87 -17.56 -3.62
CA TYR A 405 -12.77 -17.97 -2.55
C TYR A 405 -13.61 -19.18 -2.96
N GLN A 406 -14.19 -19.16 -4.17
CA GLN A 406 -14.98 -20.26 -4.72
C GLN A 406 -14.18 -21.56 -4.83
N ALA A 407 -12.88 -21.49 -5.11
CA ALA A 407 -12.02 -22.67 -5.19
C ALA A 407 -11.70 -23.28 -3.79
N LEU A 408 -11.78 -22.46 -2.72
CA LEU A 408 -11.47 -22.90 -1.36
C LEU A 408 -12.72 -23.41 -0.60
N VAL A 409 -13.90 -22.95 -0.96
CA VAL A 409 -15.14 -23.34 -0.26
C VAL A 409 -15.68 -24.62 -0.92
N PRO A 410 -15.76 -25.74 -0.17
CA PRO A 410 -16.28 -26.99 -0.72
C PRO A 410 -17.72 -26.82 -1.20
N HIS A 411 -18.01 -27.27 -2.41
CA HIS A 411 -19.36 -27.37 -2.91
C HIS A 411 -20.11 -28.47 -2.12
N GLY A 412 -21.00 -28.08 -1.20
CA GLY A 412 -21.90 -29.05 -0.56
C GLY A 412 -21.77 -29.26 0.94
N SER A 413 -20.92 -28.57 1.69
CA SER A 413 -20.94 -28.65 3.16
C SER A 413 -22.02 -27.73 3.74
N GLY A 414 -23.26 -28.23 3.83
CA GLY A 414 -24.23 -27.67 4.75
C GLY A 414 -23.66 -27.73 6.17
N ARG A 415 -23.52 -26.56 6.82
CA ARG A 415 -23.21 -26.52 8.24
C ARG A 415 -24.37 -27.20 8.99
N SER A 416 -24.08 -28.32 9.67
CA SER A 416 -24.98 -28.98 10.60
C SER A 416 -25.09 -28.17 11.88
#